data_0312e6db0608a7669d7713e2d1efdec1
#
_entry.id   0312e6db0608a7669d7713e2d1efdec1
#
_cell.length_a   1.000
_cell.length_b   1.000
_cell.length_c   1.000
_cell.angle_alpha   90.00
_cell.angle_beta   90.00
_cell.angle_gamma   90.00
#
_symmetry.space_group_name_H-M   'P 1'
#
loop_
_entity.id
_entity.type
_entity.pdbx_description
1 polymer ?
#
loop_
_entity_poly.entity_id
_entity_poly.type
_entity_poly.pdbx_seq_one_letter_code
_entity_poly.pdbx_strand_id
1 'polypeptide(L)'
;MRFDIVSDTHGRLSEELLEALKGADAIMHAGDCCSYGDYQTLLDIAPVTMCLGNNDWGMDYGPGVKRLVSTFRAGLRWQLCHYEERLDLLTCDVAICGHTHRPFAGWENVAGRTSRVLVINPGSPTFPRTAEGPTIARVFADKGEVQSAEIVRLRPEPEQPDDDAWSIARLFRRRLER
;
A
#
# COMPACT_ATOMS: atom_id res chain seq x y z
N MET A 1 -6.25 -16.58 0.60
CA MET A 1 -5.81 -15.73 -0.52
C MET A 1 -4.95 -14.58 -0.01
N ARG A 2 -3.88 -14.26 -0.73
CA ARG A 2 -3.01 -13.11 -0.47
C ARG A 2 -3.39 -11.94 -1.38
N PHE A 3 -3.77 -10.83 -0.78
CA PHE A 3 -4.05 -9.57 -1.45
C PHE A 3 -2.91 -8.60 -1.17
N ASP A 4 -2.20 -8.15 -2.21
CA ASP A 4 -1.25 -7.07 -2.08
C ASP A 4 -1.91 -5.75 -2.49
N ILE A 5 -1.77 -4.73 -1.65
CA ILE A 5 -2.47 -3.47 -1.78
C ILE A 5 -1.44 -2.38 -2.04
N VAL A 6 -1.62 -1.66 -3.13
CA VAL A 6 -0.75 -0.56 -3.57
C VAL A 6 -1.56 0.69 -3.84
N SER A 7 -0.93 1.85 -3.79
CA SER A 7 -1.49 3.14 -4.19
C SER A 7 -0.38 4.11 -4.57
N ASP A 8 -0.73 5.16 -5.30
CA ASP A 8 0.18 6.29 -5.51
C ASP A 8 1.53 5.87 -6.13
N THR A 9 1.48 5.02 -7.16
CA THR A 9 2.66 4.57 -7.92
C THR A 9 3.17 5.64 -8.88
N HIS A 10 2.31 6.57 -9.31
CA HIS A 10 2.64 7.75 -10.12
C HIS A 10 3.50 7.44 -11.35
N GLY A 11 3.13 6.42 -12.13
CA GLY A 11 3.81 6.03 -13.37
C GLY A 11 5.18 5.40 -13.14
N ARG A 12 5.37 4.76 -11.98
CA ARG A 12 6.64 4.11 -11.64
C ARG A 12 6.45 2.84 -10.85
N LEU A 13 7.00 1.74 -11.35
CA LEU A 13 7.09 0.46 -10.64
C LEU A 13 8.57 0.15 -10.40
N SER A 14 8.99 0.18 -9.14
CA SER A 14 10.39 -0.18 -8.78
C SER A 14 10.58 -1.71 -8.79
N GLU A 15 11.81 -2.16 -8.91
CA GLU A 15 12.13 -3.60 -8.86
C GLU A 15 11.70 -4.21 -7.53
N GLU A 16 11.89 -3.50 -6.42
CA GLU A 16 11.49 -3.94 -5.09
C GLU A 16 9.97 -4.11 -4.98
N LEU A 17 9.19 -3.20 -5.61
CA LEU A 17 7.74 -3.34 -5.68
C LEU A 17 7.34 -4.58 -6.47
N LEU A 18 7.89 -4.74 -7.67
CA LEU A 18 7.58 -5.88 -8.54
C LEU A 18 7.95 -7.21 -7.86
N GLU A 19 9.08 -7.26 -7.17
CA GLU A 19 9.49 -8.45 -6.41
C GLU A 19 8.53 -8.75 -5.25
N ALA A 20 8.12 -7.71 -4.51
CA ALA A 20 7.20 -7.86 -3.39
C ALA A 20 5.80 -8.37 -3.81
N LEU A 21 5.37 -8.03 -5.03
CA LEU A 21 4.07 -8.44 -5.59
C LEU A 21 4.06 -9.88 -6.14
N LYS A 22 5.22 -10.50 -6.37
CA LYS A 22 5.28 -11.88 -6.86
C LYS A 22 4.55 -12.84 -5.92
N GLY A 23 3.67 -13.67 -6.50
CA GLY A 23 2.85 -14.63 -5.76
C GLY A 23 1.65 -14.04 -5.05
N ALA A 24 1.25 -12.79 -5.35
CA ALA A 24 -0.05 -12.27 -4.96
C ALA A 24 -1.17 -13.06 -5.68
N ASP A 25 -2.25 -13.38 -4.98
CA ASP A 25 -3.46 -13.93 -5.61
C ASP A 25 -4.29 -12.83 -6.28
N ALA A 26 -4.18 -11.60 -5.80
CA ALA A 26 -4.79 -10.41 -6.39
C ALA A 26 -4.05 -9.14 -5.92
N ILE A 27 -4.08 -8.10 -6.76
CA ILE A 27 -3.57 -6.77 -6.45
C ILE A 27 -4.75 -5.80 -6.34
N MET A 28 -4.78 -5.01 -5.26
CA MET A 28 -5.74 -3.93 -5.06
C MET A 28 -5.01 -2.59 -5.19
N HIS A 29 -5.37 -1.75 -6.18
CA HIS A 29 -4.70 -0.48 -6.41
C HIS A 29 -5.63 0.70 -6.10
N ALA A 30 -5.29 1.49 -5.09
CA ALA A 30 -6.13 2.59 -4.59
C ALA A 30 -5.93 3.94 -5.32
N GLY A 31 -5.56 3.91 -6.58
CA GLY A 31 -5.51 5.09 -7.46
C GLY A 31 -4.14 5.75 -7.57
N ASP A 32 -4.06 6.73 -8.45
CA ASP A 32 -2.83 7.42 -8.86
C ASP A 32 -1.78 6.44 -9.42
N CYS A 33 -2.23 5.57 -10.33
CA CYS A 33 -1.35 4.72 -11.14
C CYS A 33 -0.61 5.54 -12.20
N CYS A 34 -1.29 6.47 -12.88
CA CYS A 34 -0.77 7.44 -13.84
C CYS A 34 -0.06 6.84 -15.08
N SER A 35 -0.18 5.54 -15.32
CA SER A 35 0.45 4.84 -16.44
C SER A 35 -0.33 3.60 -16.86
N TYR A 36 -0.75 3.56 -18.13
CA TYR A 36 -1.39 2.37 -18.68
C TYR A 36 -0.40 1.19 -18.77
N GLY A 37 0.87 1.47 -19.10
CA GLY A 37 1.91 0.45 -19.14
C GLY A 37 2.15 -0.20 -17.78
N ASP A 38 2.16 0.59 -16.71
CA ASP A 38 2.31 0.09 -15.35
C ASP A 38 1.10 -0.77 -14.93
N TYR A 39 -0.11 -0.31 -15.30
CA TYR A 39 -1.33 -1.09 -15.05
C TYR A 39 -1.28 -2.47 -15.76
N GLN A 40 -0.81 -2.51 -17.02
CA GLN A 40 -0.61 -3.77 -17.73
C GLN A 40 0.44 -4.66 -17.04
N THR A 41 1.55 -4.07 -16.60
CA THR A 41 2.58 -4.80 -15.86
C THR A 41 2.04 -5.41 -14.56
N LEU A 42 1.17 -4.70 -13.85
CA LEU A 42 0.50 -5.25 -12.66
C LEU A 42 -0.45 -6.39 -13.01
N LEU A 43 -1.19 -6.29 -14.12
CA LEU A 43 -2.08 -7.36 -14.62
C LEU A 43 -1.31 -8.62 -15.02
N ASP A 44 -0.07 -8.50 -15.49
CA ASP A 44 0.79 -9.65 -15.81
C ASP A 44 1.24 -10.41 -14.56
N ILE A 45 1.22 -9.76 -13.38
CA ILE A 45 1.58 -10.40 -12.10
C ILE A 45 0.37 -11.12 -11.49
N ALA A 46 -0.78 -10.44 -11.39
CA ALA A 46 -2.00 -10.97 -10.78
C ALA A 46 -3.24 -10.17 -11.22
N PRO A 47 -4.47 -10.71 -11.05
CA PRO A 47 -5.69 -9.95 -11.27
C PRO A 47 -5.71 -8.64 -10.47
N VAL A 48 -5.93 -7.50 -11.14
CA VAL A 48 -5.95 -6.17 -10.52
C VAL A 48 -7.39 -5.67 -10.35
N THR A 49 -7.70 -5.18 -9.15
CA THR A 49 -8.87 -4.34 -8.89
C THR A 49 -8.36 -2.94 -8.55
N MET A 50 -8.78 -1.92 -9.32
CA MET A 50 -8.24 -0.57 -9.18
C MET A 50 -9.34 0.48 -9.16
N CYS A 51 -9.16 1.54 -8.34
CA CYS A 51 -9.93 2.77 -8.46
C CYS A 51 -9.10 3.90 -9.08
N LEU A 52 -9.76 4.95 -9.59
CA LEU A 52 -9.09 6.15 -10.12
C LEU A 52 -8.70 7.08 -8.97
N GLY A 53 -7.47 7.58 -9.02
CA GLY A 53 -7.01 8.68 -8.18
C GLY A 53 -7.20 10.05 -8.84
N ASN A 54 -6.66 11.09 -8.20
CA ASN A 54 -6.77 12.45 -8.72
C ASN A 54 -5.76 12.76 -9.84
N ASN A 55 -4.70 11.97 -9.95
CA ASN A 55 -3.70 12.14 -11.01
C ASN A 55 -3.89 11.17 -12.19
N ASP A 56 -4.91 10.33 -12.17
CA ASP A 56 -5.26 9.43 -13.29
C ASP A 56 -6.07 10.18 -14.38
N TRP A 57 -5.67 11.41 -14.70
CA TRP A 57 -6.37 12.28 -15.65
C TRP A 57 -6.35 11.73 -17.07
N GLY A 58 -7.54 11.60 -17.67
CA GLY A 58 -7.65 11.14 -19.05
C GLY A 58 -7.21 9.70 -19.28
N MET A 59 -6.90 8.97 -18.24
CA MET A 59 -6.52 7.57 -18.33
C MET A 59 -7.78 6.69 -18.45
N ASP A 60 -7.75 5.78 -19.40
CA ASP A 60 -8.76 4.74 -19.55
C ASP A 60 -8.14 3.37 -19.27
N TYR A 61 -8.42 2.83 -18.09
CA TYR A 61 -7.99 1.50 -17.67
C TYR A 61 -9.08 0.43 -17.88
N GLY A 62 -10.18 0.81 -18.57
CA GLY A 62 -11.33 -0.04 -18.83
C GLY A 62 -12.51 0.17 -17.89
N PRO A 63 -13.67 -0.42 -18.20
CA PRO A 63 -14.96 -0.08 -17.57
C PRO A 63 -15.06 -0.48 -16.09
N GLY A 64 -14.19 -1.36 -15.61
CA GLY A 64 -14.14 -1.78 -14.22
C GLY A 64 -13.47 -0.78 -13.29
N VAL A 65 -12.68 0.17 -13.84
CA VAL A 65 -11.92 1.15 -13.07
C VAL A 65 -12.69 2.45 -12.96
N LYS A 66 -13.09 2.82 -11.74
CA LYS A 66 -13.93 3.98 -11.43
C LYS A 66 -13.37 4.70 -10.19
N ARG A 67 -13.91 5.86 -9.84
CA ARG A 67 -13.48 6.59 -8.63
C ARG A 67 -13.79 5.87 -7.33
N LEU A 68 -14.87 5.08 -7.31
CA LEU A 68 -15.24 4.18 -6.22
C LEU A 68 -15.48 2.80 -6.83
N VAL A 69 -14.83 1.78 -6.32
CA VAL A 69 -14.95 0.39 -6.77
C VAL A 69 -15.32 -0.48 -5.59
N SER A 70 -16.36 -1.29 -5.76
CA SER A 70 -16.74 -2.31 -4.79
C SER A 70 -16.59 -3.69 -5.43
N THR A 71 -16.04 -4.64 -4.71
CA THR A 71 -15.85 -6.02 -5.17
C THR A 71 -16.05 -7.01 -4.02
N PHE A 72 -16.30 -8.28 -4.37
CA PHE A 72 -16.42 -9.35 -3.40
C PHE A 72 -15.32 -10.39 -3.66
N ARG A 73 -14.43 -10.60 -2.68
CA ARG A 73 -13.31 -11.53 -2.76
C ARG A 73 -13.09 -12.22 -1.42
N ALA A 74 -12.72 -13.49 -1.46
CA ALA A 74 -12.44 -14.31 -0.28
C ALA A 74 -13.59 -14.29 0.76
N GLY A 75 -14.85 -14.08 0.34
CA GLY A 75 -16.00 -13.97 1.24
C GLY A 75 -16.20 -12.61 1.91
N LEU A 76 -15.41 -11.59 1.54
CA LEU A 76 -15.44 -10.24 2.08
C LEU A 76 -15.87 -9.22 1.02
N ARG A 77 -16.52 -8.15 1.47
CA ARG A 77 -16.86 -6.97 0.66
C ARG A 77 -15.73 -5.97 0.77
N TRP A 78 -15.10 -5.66 -0.35
CA TRP A 78 -14.00 -4.71 -0.46
C TRP A 78 -14.49 -3.43 -1.12
N GLN A 79 -14.04 -2.30 -0.64
CA GLN A 79 -14.29 -1.02 -1.26
C GLN A 79 -12.98 -0.26 -1.43
N LEU A 80 -12.74 0.28 -2.63
CA LEU A 80 -11.57 1.06 -2.99
C LEU A 80 -12.01 2.45 -3.41
N CYS A 81 -11.46 3.47 -2.79
CA CYS A 81 -11.58 4.86 -3.20
C CYS A 81 -10.29 5.60 -2.84
N HIS A 82 -9.76 6.37 -3.76
CA HIS A 82 -8.52 7.10 -3.52
C HIS A 82 -8.59 8.04 -2.31
N TYR A 83 -9.78 8.64 -2.08
CA TYR A 83 -10.05 9.50 -0.93
C TYR A 83 -10.79 8.72 0.16
N GLU A 84 -10.23 8.70 1.37
CA GLU A 84 -10.79 7.99 2.53
C GLU A 84 -12.20 8.44 2.89
N GLU A 85 -12.46 9.74 2.89
CA GLU A 85 -13.75 10.33 3.24
C GLU A 85 -14.91 9.99 2.30
N ARG A 86 -14.60 9.30 1.17
CA ARG A 86 -15.60 8.83 0.20
C ARG A 86 -15.92 7.34 0.33
N LEU A 87 -15.24 6.64 1.22
CA LEU A 87 -15.52 5.24 1.51
C LEU A 87 -16.80 5.12 2.34
N ASP A 88 -17.65 4.16 1.98
CA ASP A 88 -18.85 3.84 2.77
C ASP A 88 -18.57 2.61 3.65
N LEU A 89 -18.10 2.89 4.87
CA LEU A 89 -17.74 1.86 5.84
C LEU A 89 -18.94 1.04 6.34
N LEU A 90 -20.20 1.48 6.07
CA LEU A 90 -21.38 0.68 6.40
C LEU A 90 -21.57 -0.52 5.46
N THR A 91 -21.04 -0.45 4.24
CA THR A 91 -21.29 -1.43 3.19
C THR A 91 -20.11 -2.33 2.85
N CYS A 92 -18.94 -2.12 3.44
CA CYS A 92 -17.73 -2.94 3.20
C CYS A 92 -17.17 -3.56 4.47
N ASP A 93 -16.37 -4.60 4.33
CA ASP A 93 -15.65 -5.28 5.41
C ASP A 93 -14.17 -4.86 5.41
N VAL A 94 -13.65 -4.53 4.22
CA VAL A 94 -12.32 -3.97 4.00
C VAL A 94 -12.43 -2.72 3.14
N ALA A 95 -11.91 -1.61 3.62
CA ALA A 95 -11.90 -0.29 2.97
C ALA A 95 -10.46 0.10 2.65
N ILE A 96 -10.20 0.49 1.40
CA ILE A 96 -8.85 0.82 0.92
C ILE A 96 -8.85 2.23 0.34
N CYS A 97 -7.90 3.06 0.81
CA CYS A 97 -7.64 4.40 0.29
C CYS A 97 -6.16 4.61 -0.06
N GLY A 98 -5.86 5.80 -0.58
CA GLY A 98 -4.50 6.26 -0.93
C GLY A 98 -4.31 7.74 -0.62
N HIS A 99 -3.84 8.52 -1.60
CA HIS A 99 -3.75 9.97 -1.64
C HIS A 99 -2.78 10.60 -0.63
N THR A 100 -2.82 10.21 0.62
CA THR A 100 -1.98 10.83 1.67
C THR A 100 -0.54 10.34 1.63
N HIS A 101 -0.26 9.20 1.01
CA HIS A 101 1.01 8.47 0.99
C HIS A 101 1.51 8.12 2.41
N ARG A 102 0.59 8.00 3.36
CA ARG A 102 0.87 7.65 4.77
C ARG A 102 0.33 6.27 5.04
N PRO A 103 1.19 5.26 5.27
CA PRO A 103 0.75 3.90 5.49
C PRO A 103 -0.04 3.76 6.78
N PHE A 104 -1.14 3.05 6.70
CA PHE A 104 -2.00 2.72 7.84
C PHE A 104 -2.77 1.43 7.56
N ALA A 105 -2.91 0.57 8.56
CA ALA A 105 -3.82 -0.57 8.53
C ALA A 105 -4.39 -0.77 9.93
N GLY A 106 -5.70 -0.61 10.08
CA GLY A 106 -6.35 -0.67 11.38
C GLY A 106 -7.82 -1.03 11.33
N TRP A 107 -8.32 -1.59 12.43
CA TRP A 107 -9.71 -1.97 12.59
C TRP A 107 -10.52 -0.85 13.22
N GLU A 108 -11.55 -0.40 12.53
CA GLU A 108 -12.43 0.67 12.98
C GLU A 108 -13.80 0.16 13.43
N ASN A 109 -14.33 0.79 14.50
CA ASN A 109 -15.70 0.62 14.91
C ASN A 109 -16.57 1.63 14.15
N VAL A 110 -17.58 1.15 13.47
CA VAL A 110 -18.49 1.97 12.68
C VAL A 110 -19.86 2.00 13.34
N ALA A 111 -20.37 3.21 13.61
CA ALA A 111 -21.71 3.37 14.18
C ALA A 111 -22.75 2.68 13.27
N GLY A 112 -23.64 1.88 13.86
CA GLY A 112 -24.64 1.11 13.12
C GLY A 112 -24.17 -0.26 12.62
N ARG A 113 -22.92 -0.67 12.92
CA ARG A 113 -22.41 -2.03 12.64
C ARG A 113 -22.04 -2.77 13.91
N THR A 114 -22.19 -4.10 13.86
CA THR A 114 -21.71 -5.01 14.91
C THR A 114 -20.29 -5.49 14.67
N SER A 115 -19.87 -5.55 13.38
CA SER A 115 -18.51 -5.93 12.96
C SER A 115 -17.66 -4.69 12.70
N ARG A 116 -16.38 -4.78 13.03
CA ARG A 116 -15.39 -3.76 12.65
C ARG A 116 -15.10 -3.80 11.16
N VAL A 117 -14.60 -2.70 10.61
CA VAL A 117 -14.10 -2.58 9.24
C VAL A 117 -12.58 -2.45 9.28
N LEU A 118 -11.88 -3.19 8.44
CA LEU A 118 -10.46 -3.00 8.24
C LEU A 118 -10.25 -1.84 7.27
N VAL A 119 -9.64 -0.75 7.73
CA VAL A 119 -9.29 0.41 6.90
C VAL A 119 -7.81 0.39 6.60
N ILE A 120 -7.43 0.55 5.33
CA ILE A 120 -6.06 0.44 4.86
C ILE A 120 -5.72 1.62 3.94
N ASN A 121 -4.59 2.26 4.23
CA ASN A 121 -3.83 3.06 3.28
C ASN A 121 -2.45 2.38 3.13
N PRO A 122 -2.06 1.90 1.96
CA PRO A 122 -0.79 1.18 1.78
C PRO A 122 0.42 2.11 1.83
N GLY A 123 0.23 3.44 1.89
CA GLY A 123 1.27 4.41 1.63
C GLY A 123 1.57 4.56 0.14
N SER A 124 2.80 4.86 -0.19
CA SER A 124 3.28 4.93 -1.58
C SER A 124 4.60 4.17 -1.72
N PRO A 125 4.74 3.32 -2.75
CA PRO A 125 5.99 2.62 -3.03
C PRO A 125 7.05 3.51 -3.67
N THR A 126 6.70 4.72 -4.13
CA THR A 126 7.56 5.59 -4.93
C THR A 126 7.75 6.98 -4.34
N PHE A 127 6.72 7.53 -3.69
CA PHE A 127 6.72 8.88 -3.11
C PHE A 127 6.25 8.88 -1.65
N PRO A 128 6.94 8.13 -0.75
CA PRO A 128 6.55 8.04 0.66
C PRO A 128 6.60 9.42 1.33
N ARG A 129 5.66 9.67 2.26
CA ARG A 129 5.60 10.92 3.04
C ARG A 129 5.79 10.68 4.54
N THR A 130 6.33 9.54 4.90
CA THR A 130 6.59 9.15 6.29
C THR A 130 7.99 8.51 6.41
N ALA A 131 8.46 8.36 7.63
CA ALA A 131 9.76 7.76 7.92
C ALA A 131 9.82 6.26 7.59
N GLU A 132 8.68 5.59 7.44
CA GLU A 132 8.61 4.19 7.02
C GLU A 132 9.18 3.95 5.62
N GLY A 133 9.28 5.02 4.81
CA GLY A 133 9.77 4.94 3.44
C GLY A 133 8.76 4.27 2.48
N PRO A 134 9.23 3.65 1.38
CA PRO A 134 8.38 2.98 0.41
C PRO A 134 7.63 1.78 1.02
N THR A 135 6.29 1.76 0.85
CA THR A 135 5.43 0.73 1.45
C THR A 135 4.35 0.23 0.50
N ILE A 136 3.86 -0.96 0.79
CA ILE A 136 2.60 -1.54 0.36
C ILE A 136 1.85 -2.07 1.59
N ALA A 137 0.60 -2.50 1.42
CA ALA A 137 -0.04 -3.32 2.46
C ALA A 137 -0.26 -4.74 1.92
N ARG A 138 -0.32 -5.70 2.83
CA ARG A 138 -0.58 -7.11 2.54
C ARG A 138 -1.67 -7.64 3.44
N VAL A 139 -2.67 -8.30 2.85
CA VAL A 139 -3.78 -8.90 3.57
C VAL A 139 -3.88 -10.37 3.19
N PHE A 140 -3.96 -11.23 4.20
CA PHE A 140 -4.38 -12.61 4.02
C PHE A 140 -5.83 -12.76 4.47
N ALA A 141 -6.69 -13.25 3.57
CA ALA A 141 -8.11 -13.45 3.86
C ALA A 141 -8.63 -14.74 3.22
N ASP A 142 -9.56 -15.40 3.90
CA ASP A 142 -10.24 -16.60 3.43
C ASP A 142 -11.61 -16.73 4.11
N LYS A 143 -12.58 -17.23 3.37
CA LYS A 143 -13.94 -17.62 3.86
C LYS A 143 -14.64 -16.54 4.69
N GLY A 144 -14.47 -15.25 4.31
CA GLY A 144 -15.11 -14.13 4.98
C GLY A 144 -14.35 -13.61 6.21
N GLU A 145 -13.12 -14.03 6.42
CA GLU A 145 -12.28 -13.60 7.54
C GLU A 145 -10.94 -13.04 7.05
N VAL A 146 -10.53 -11.92 7.62
CA VAL A 146 -9.17 -11.40 7.51
C VAL A 146 -8.30 -12.10 8.55
N GLN A 147 -7.34 -12.87 8.08
CA GLN A 147 -6.40 -13.61 8.94
C GLN A 147 -5.24 -12.73 9.41
N SER A 148 -4.73 -11.88 8.52
CA SER A 148 -3.73 -10.87 8.87
C SER A 148 -3.79 -9.69 7.90
N ALA A 149 -3.35 -8.52 8.38
CA ALA A 149 -3.16 -7.31 7.60
C ALA A 149 -1.93 -6.58 8.14
N GLU A 150 -1.01 -6.21 7.26
CA GLU A 150 0.24 -5.57 7.63
C GLU A 150 0.69 -4.54 6.59
N ILE A 151 1.45 -3.55 7.02
CA ILE A 151 2.22 -2.66 6.15
C ILE A 151 3.59 -3.30 5.91
N VAL A 152 3.93 -3.48 4.64
CA VAL A 152 5.19 -4.07 4.20
C VAL A 152 6.11 -2.96 3.69
N ARG A 153 7.28 -2.80 4.28
CA ARG A 153 8.33 -1.90 3.80
C ARG A 153 9.05 -2.56 2.62
N LEU A 154 9.27 -1.80 1.55
CA LEU A 154 9.91 -2.29 0.32
C LEU A 154 11.45 -2.19 0.38
N ARG A 155 11.97 -1.37 1.28
CA ARG A 155 13.41 -1.26 1.53
C ARG A 155 13.67 -1.62 2.99
N PRO A 156 14.75 -2.38 3.28
CA PRO A 156 15.19 -2.55 4.65
C PRO A 156 15.43 -1.16 5.27
N GLU A 157 15.22 -1.03 6.58
CA GLU A 157 15.71 0.15 7.29
C GLU A 157 17.18 0.36 6.92
N PRO A 158 17.60 1.63 6.65
CA PRO A 158 19.02 1.90 6.55
C PRO A 158 19.65 1.36 7.84
N GLU A 159 20.65 0.49 7.69
CA GLU A 159 21.43 0.01 8.83
C GLU A 159 21.78 1.24 9.67
N GLN A 160 21.40 1.25 10.94
CA GLN A 160 21.82 2.31 11.83
C GLN A 160 23.35 2.35 11.75
N PRO A 161 23.97 3.52 11.51
CA PRO A 161 25.42 3.59 11.45
C PRO A 161 25.93 2.97 12.75
N ASP A 162 26.76 1.94 12.61
CA ASP A 162 27.41 1.27 13.75
C ASP A 162 27.88 2.34 14.71
N ASP A 163 27.40 2.31 15.95
CA ASP A 163 27.86 3.22 17.02
C ASP A 163 29.38 3.14 17.20
N ASP A 164 30.03 2.11 16.66
CA ASP A 164 31.48 1.95 16.60
C ASP A 164 32.16 2.87 15.56
N ALA A 165 31.43 3.46 14.59
CA ALA A 165 32.03 4.44 13.68
C ALA A 165 32.50 5.72 14.41
N TRP A 166 31.96 5.99 15.60
CA TRP A 166 32.43 7.08 16.49
C TRP A 166 33.71 6.70 17.26
N SER A 167 34.08 5.43 17.33
CA SER A 167 35.30 4.98 18.00
C SER A 167 36.55 5.41 17.24
N ILE A 168 36.50 5.53 15.92
CA ILE A 168 37.61 5.99 15.07
C ILE A 168 37.88 7.47 15.30
N ALA A 169 36.88 8.31 15.54
CA ALA A 169 37.07 9.73 15.85
C ALA A 169 37.75 9.94 17.23
N ARG A 170 37.59 9.01 18.18
CA ARG A 170 38.31 9.03 19.47
C ARG A 170 39.79 8.69 19.34
N LEU A 171 40.15 7.83 18.38
CA LEU A 171 41.55 7.48 18.12
C LEU A 171 42.35 8.64 17.51
N PHE A 172 41.74 9.52 16.74
CA PHE A 172 42.39 10.71 16.18
C PHE A 172 42.55 11.85 17.16
N ARG A 173 41.71 12.02 18.19
CA ARG A 173 41.88 13.06 19.21
C ARG A 173 43.05 12.83 20.16
N ARG A 174 43.43 11.57 20.39
CA ARG A 174 44.60 11.26 21.27
C ARG A 174 45.95 11.49 20.60
N ARG A 175 46.00 11.80 19.31
CA ARG A 175 47.27 12.05 18.57
C ARG A 175 47.65 13.52 18.46
N LEU A 176 46.81 14.44 18.88
CA LEU A 176 47.05 15.88 18.82
C LEU A 176 47.41 16.50 20.20
N GLU A 177 47.47 15.69 21.25
CA GLU A 177 47.82 16.11 22.62
C GLU A 177 49.17 15.56 23.09
N ARG A 178 50.10 15.28 22.15
CA ARG A 178 51.50 14.95 22.48
C ARG A 178 52.47 15.82 21.70
#